data_cdf473758e08854869924301ab832f31
#
_entry.id   cdf473758e08854869924301ab832f31
#
_cell.length_a   1.000
_cell.length_b   1.000
_cell.length_c   1.000
_cell.angle_alpha   90.00
_cell.angle_beta   90.00
_cell.angle_gamma   90.00
#
_symmetry.space_group_name_H-M   'P 1'
#
loop_
_entity.id
_entity.type
_entity.pdbx_description
1 polymer ?
#
loop_
_entity_poly.entity_id
_entity_poly.type
_entity_poly.pdbx_seq_one_letter_code
_entity_poly.pdbx_strand_id
1 'polypeptide(L)'
;MADLDQNTWKSQLDSESDYILIDVRTAEEFEELRIPGSINIDFYNPQNFIQELEKLDKSKSYYIYCRTGSRSANTCMLMEDMGFAKSYNLMGGITEWEGEVEGENK
;
A
#
# COMPACT_ATOMS: atom_id res chain seq x y z
N MET A 1 -10.44 7.14 4.51
CA MET A 1 -9.82 6.18 3.60
C MET A 1 -10.71 5.98 2.36
N ALA A 2 -10.14 5.60 1.24
CA ALA A 2 -10.89 5.36 0.02
C ALA A 2 -10.40 4.11 -0.69
N ASP A 3 -11.35 3.30 -1.17
CA ASP A 3 -11.07 2.18 -2.06
C ASP A 3 -11.16 2.71 -3.49
N LEU A 4 -10.05 2.66 -4.22
CA LEU A 4 -9.97 3.20 -5.56
C LEU A 4 -9.66 2.09 -6.56
N ASP A 5 -10.29 2.16 -7.75
CA ASP A 5 -9.87 1.29 -8.84
C ASP A 5 -8.46 1.66 -9.30
N GLN A 6 -7.80 0.77 -10.03
CA GLN A 6 -6.39 0.98 -10.36
C GLN A 6 -6.15 2.22 -11.23
N ASN A 7 -7.06 2.56 -12.10
CA ASN A 7 -6.91 3.74 -12.95
C ASN A 7 -6.93 5.02 -12.11
N THR A 8 -7.89 5.13 -11.20
CA THR A 8 -8.02 6.29 -10.31
C THR A 8 -6.85 6.35 -9.32
N TRP A 9 -6.52 5.21 -8.73
CA TRP A 9 -5.42 5.08 -7.76
C TRP A 9 -4.09 5.52 -8.39
N LYS A 10 -3.80 5.01 -9.59
CA LYS A 10 -2.56 5.34 -10.31
C LYS A 10 -2.53 6.80 -10.75
N SER A 11 -3.62 7.29 -11.30
CA SER A 11 -3.73 8.67 -11.75
C SER A 11 -3.52 9.65 -10.59
N GLN A 12 -4.15 9.37 -9.46
CA GLN A 12 -4.03 10.20 -8.28
C GLN A 12 -2.61 10.17 -7.71
N LEU A 13 -2.00 8.98 -7.64
CA LEU A 13 -0.63 8.81 -7.19
C LEU A 13 0.35 9.60 -8.09
N ASP A 14 0.17 9.50 -9.40
CA ASP A 14 1.03 10.20 -10.37
C ASP A 14 0.95 11.72 -10.25
N SER A 15 -0.18 12.24 -9.78
CA SER A 15 -0.37 13.69 -9.62
C SER A 15 0.20 14.24 -8.32
N GLU A 16 0.62 13.38 -7.40
CA GLU A 16 1.17 13.78 -6.11
C GLU A 16 2.69 13.72 -6.12
N SER A 17 3.33 14.69 -5.47
CA SER A 17 4.79 14.73 -5.35
C SER A 17 5.30 14.20 -4.00
N ASP A 18 4.43 14.12 -2.99
CA ASP A 18 4.83 13.71 -1.64
C ASP A 18 3.90 12.64 -1.11
N TYR A 19 4.17 11.41 -1.55
CA TYR A 19 3.39 10.25 -1.14
C TYR A 19 4.30 9.10 -0.75
N ILE A 20 3.72 8.13 -0.04
CA ILE A 20 4.41 6.88 0.29
C ILE A 20 3.55 5.72 -0.22
N LEU A 21 4.18 4.80 -0.93
CA LEU A 21 3.55 3.62 -1.50
C LEU A 21 3.94 2.41 -0.66
N ILE A 22 2.94 1.73 -0.09
CA ILE A 22 3.16 0.63 0.85
C ILE A 22 2.56 -0.68 0.34
N ASP A 23 3.40 -1.72 0.32
CA ASP A 23 3.01 -3.10 0.07
C ASP A 23 2.88 -3.79 1.43
N VAL A 24 1.67 -4.23 1.77
CA VAL A 24 1.42 -4.87 3.07
C VAL A 24 1.37 -6.40 2.98
N ARG A 25 1.94 -6.96 1.92
CA ARG A 25 2.08 -8.41 1.77
C ARG A 25 3.30 -8.90 2.57
N THR A 26 3.59 -10.19 2.51
CA THR A 26 4.79 -10.75 3.14
C THR A 26 6.04 -10.27 2.42
N ALA A 27 7.17 -10.33 3.10
CA ALA A 27 8.47 -9.97 2.51
C ALA A 27 8.79 -10.85 1.30
N GLU A 28 8.40 -12.12 1.33
CA GLU A 28 8.62 -13.04 0.21
C GLU A 28 7.83 -12.65 -1.01
N GLU A 29 6.56 -12.30 -0.84
CA GLU A 29 5.73 -11.81 -1.95
C GLU A 29 6.32 -10.55 -2.55
N PHE A 30 6.78 -9.64 -1.69
CA PHE A 30 7.36 -8.37 -2.11
C PHE A 30 8.64 -8.56 -2.94
N GLU A 31 9.50 -9.49 -2.52
CA GLU A 31 10.74 -9.78 -3.26
C GLU A 31 10.46 -10.38 -4.63
N GLU A 32 9.46 -11.25 -4.72
CA GLU A 32 9.12 -11.91 -5.98
C GLU A 32 8.58 -10.94 -7.02
N LEU A 33 7.67 -10.06 -6.60
CA LEU A 33 7.02 -9.12 -7.51
C LEU A 33 6.40 -7.99 -6.71
N ARG A 34 6.62 -6.74 -7.12
CA ARG A 34 6.06 -5.56 -6.44
C ARG A 34 5.83 -4.42 -7.42
N ILE A 35 5.04 -3.45 -7.00
CA ILE A 35 4.90 -2.19 -7.75
C ILE A 35 6.15 -1.35 -7.45
N PRO A 36 6.82 -0.80 -8.49
CA PRO A 36 8.04 -0.02 -8.29
C PRO A 36 7.83 1.16 -7.33
N GLY A 37 8.82 1.39 -6.47
CA GLY A 37 8.78 2.50 -5.52
C GLY A 37 8.09 2.18 -4.21
N SER A 38 7.55 0.98 -4.05
CA SER A 38 6.89 0.59 -2.81
C SER A 38 7.88 0.18 -1.73
N ILE A 39 7.47 0.39 -0.48
CA ILE A 39 8.15 -0.17 0.69
C ILE A 39 7.27 -1.28 1.24
N ASN A 40 7.89 -2.26 1.91
CA ASN A 40 7.17 -3.40 2.46
C ASN A 40 7.00 -3.27 3.96
N ILE A 41 5.76 -3.37 4.42
CA ILE A 41 5.44 -3.50 5.84
C ILE A 41 4.53 -4.71 5.96
N ASP A 42 5.06 -5.81 6.47
CA ASP A 42 4.38 -7.11 6.50
C ASP A 42 3.19 -7.11 7.46
N PHE A 43 1.99 -7.26 6.90
CA PHE A 43 0.73 -7.30 7.63
C PHE A 43 0.66 -8.45 8.65
N TYR A 44 1.36 -9.55 8.40
CA TYR A 44 1.30 -10.75 9.24
C TYR A 44 2.32 -10.75 10.38
N ASN A 45 3.01 -9.63 10.60
CA ASN A 45 3.87 -9.45 11.77
C ASN A 45 3.26 -8.32 12.61
N PRO A 46 2.21 -8.60 13.44
CA PRO A 46 1.36 -7.54 14.01
C PRO A 46 2.11 -6.50 14.83
N GLN A 47 3.06 -6.94 15.66
CA GLN A 47 3.81 -6.01 16.51
C GLN A 47 4.65 -5.05 15.70
N ASN A 48 5.43 -5.60 14.76
CA ASN A 48 6.27 -4.81 13.88
C ASN A 48 5.43 -3.92 12.96
N PHE A 49 4.31 -4.45 12.47
CA PHE A 49 3.40 -3.74 11.57
C PHE A 49 2.90 -2.44 12.20
N ILE A 50 2.37 -2.52 13.41
CA ILE A 50 1.87 -1.35 14.14
C ILE A 50 3.00 -0.36 14.42
N GLN A 51 4.16 -0.84 14.87
CA GLN A 51 5.32 0.00 15.17
C GLN A 51 5.79 0.77 13.94
N GLU A 52 5.84 0.10 12.78
CA GLU A 52 6.25 0.74 11.53
C GLU A 52 5.25 1.82 11.09
N LEU A 53 3.95 1.53 11.23
CA LEU A 53 2.92 2.53 10.91
C LEU A 53 3.02 3.75 11.83
N GLU A 54 3.30 3.54 13.11
CA GLU A 54 3.42 4.63 14.09
C GLU A 54 4.56 5.59 13.77
N LYS A 55 5.60 5.12 13.07
CA LYS A 55 6.75 5.94 12.69
C LYS A 55 6.47 6.83 11.49
N LEU A 56 5.39 6.60 10.77
CA LEU A 56 5.08 7.33 9.55
C LEU A 56 4.49 8.72 9.84
N ASP A 57 4.79 9.66 8.95
CA ASP A 57 4.25 11.02 9.02
C ASP A 57 2.77 11.00 8.62
N LYS A 58 1.89 11.29 9.56
CA LYS A 58 0.44 11.19 9.36
C LYS A 58 -0.13 12.25 8.42
N SER A 59 0.66 13.26 8.07
CA SER A 59 0.23 14.33 7.17
C SER A 59 0.42 14.01 5.68
N LYS A 60 1.17 12.96 5.37
CA LYS A 60 1.43 12.55 3.98
C LYS A 60 0.29 11.72 3.42
N SER A 61 0.32 11.53 2.10
CA SER A 61 -0.61 10.65 1.39
C SER A 61 -0.02 9.26 1.30
N TYR A 62 -0.83 8.24 1.57
CA TYR A 62 -0.40 6.84 1.57
C TYR A 62 -1.22 6.04 0.58
N TYR A 63 -0.51 5.38 -0.34
CA TYR A 63 -1.09 4.49 -1.36
C TYR A 63 -0.71 3.08 -0.98
N ILE A 64 -1.70 2.23 -0.75
CA ILE A 64 -1.52 0.95 -0.09
C ILE A 64 -2.11 -0.16 -0.94
N TYR A 65 -1.38 -1.26 -1.07
CA TYR A 65 -1.88 -2.41 -1.81
C TYR A 65 -1.43 -3.72 -1.13
N CYS A 66 -2.16 -4.76 -1.47
CA CYS A 66 -1.79 -6.13 -1.11
C CYS A 66 -2.05 -7.03 -2.33
N ARG A 67 -2.28 -8.30 -2.12
CA ARG A 67 -2.48 -9.23 -3.22
C ARG A 67 -3.81 -9.00 -3.94
N THR A 68 -4.91 -8.95 -3.17
CA THR A 68 -6.28 -8.84 -3.71
C THR A 68 -7.05 -7.62 -3.22
N GLY A 69 -6.49 -6.84 -2.30
CA GLY A 69 -7.11 -5.63 -1.77
C GLY A 69 -7.67 -5.74 -0.37
N SER A 70 -7.72 -6.94 0.23
CA SER A 70 -8.34 -7.11 1.56
C SER A 70 -7.42 -6.69 2.71
N ARG A 71 -6.17 -7.14 2.72
CA ARG A 71 -5.19 -6.74 3.75
C ARG A 71 -4.95 -5.24 3.72
N SER A 72 -4.86 -4.68 2.53
CA SER A 72 -4.63 -3.25 2.34
C SER A 72 -5.84 -2.42 2.74
N ALA A 73 -7.05 -2.91 2.49
CA ALA A 73 -8.27 -2.23 2.96
C ALA A 73 -8.29 -2.16 4.50
N ASN A 74 -7.97 -3.27 5.16
CA ASN A 74 -7.87 -3.31 6.63
C ASN A 74 -6.77 -2.37 7.14
N THR A 75 -5.65 -2.29 6.42
CA THR A 75 -4.57 -1.37 6.77
C THR A 75 -5.02 0.09 6.67
N CYS A 76 -5.74 0.44 5.62
CA CYS A 76 -6.27 1.80 5.47
C CYS A 76 -7.23 2.16 6.61
N MET A 77 -8.10 1.24 7.00
CA MET A 77 -9.02 1.45 8.12
C MET A 77 -8.27 1.66 9.43
N LEU A 78 -7.25 0.85 9.68
CA LEU A 78 -6.40 0.99 10.86
C LEU A 78 -5.68 2.35 10.86
N MET A 79 -5.11 2.74 9.72
CA MET A 79 -4.40 4.02 9.60
C MET A 79 -5.35 5.19 9.85
N GLU A 80 -6.58 5.11 9.36
CA GLU A 80 -7.59 6.13 9.62
C GLU A 80 -7.84 6.26 11.13
N ASP A 81 -8.00 5.13 11.83
CA ASP A 81 -8.17 5.12 13.29
C ASP A 81 -6.95 5.68 14.02
N MET A 82 -5.76 5.54 13.43
CA MET A 82 -4.52 6.06 14.01
C MET A 82 -4.32 7.57 13.73
N GLY A 83 -5.19 8.19 12.95
CA GLY A 83 -5.12 9.62 12.66
C GLY A 83 -4.50 9.99 11.33
N PHE A 84 -4.28 9.03 10.43
CA PHE A 84 -3.81 9.33 9.08
C PHE A 84 -4.94 9.95 8.27
N ALA A 85 -4.67 11.10 7.64
CA ALA A 85 -5.69 11.85 6.91
C ALA A 85 -5.99 11.27 5.52
N LYS A 86 -4.97 10.69 4.88
CA LYS A 86 -5.07 10.28 3.48
C LYS A 86 -4.49 8.88 3.30
N SER A 87 -5.35 7.90 3.17
CA SER A 87 -4.96 6.52 2.85
C SER A 87 -5.87 5.97 1.76
N TYR A 88 -5.27 5.36 0.74
CA TYR A 88 -5.97 4.93 -0.46
C TYR A 88 -5.64 3.48 -0.78
N ASN A 89 -6.67 2.64 -0.80
CA ASN A 89 -6.53 1.22 -1.09
C ASN A 89 -6.66 0.96 -2.59
N LEU A 90 -5.75 0.14 -3.13
CA LEU A 90 -5.84 -0.35 -4.50
C LEU A 90 -6.82 -1.52 -4.55
N MET A 91 -8.01 -1.29 -5.07
CA MET A 91 -9.00 -2.35 -5.26
C MET A 91 -8.47 -3.38 -6.25
N GLY A 92 -8.65 -4.65 -5.93
CA GLY A 92 -8.15 -5.76 -6.75
C GLY A 92 -6.68 -6.09 -6.50
N GLY A 93 -5.94 -5.22 -5.83
CA GLY A 93 -4.55 -5.44 -5.47
C GLY A 93 -3.62 -5.65 -6.67
N ILE A 94 -2.43 -6.18 -6.38
CA ILE A 94 -1.44 -6.43 -7.44
C ILE A 94 -1.89 -7.53 -8.41
N THR A 95 -2.80 -8.39 -7.99
CA THR A 95 -3.34 -9.47 -8.84
C THR A 95 -3.99 -8.91 -10.10
N GLU A 96 -4.71 -7.80 -9.99
CA GLU A 96 -5.40 -7.18 -11.11
C GLU A 96 -4.64 -5.98 -11.70
N TRP A 97 -3.49 -5.67 -11.14
CA TRP A 97 -2.69 -4.52 -11.54
C TRP A 97 -2.14 -4.67 -12.96
N GLU A 98 -2.37 -3.67 -13.80
CA GLU A 98 -1.91 -3.64 -15.19
C GLU A 98 -0.73 -2.71 -15.41
N GLY A 99 -0.26 -2.03 -14.38
CA GLY A 99 0.89 -1.12 -14.45
C GLY A 99 2.22 -1.86 -14.34
N GLU A 100 3.29 -1.09 -14.19
CA GLU A 100 4.64 -1.63 -14.07
C GLU A 100 4.84 -2.43 -12.79
N VAL A 101 5.65 -3.46 -12.86
CA VAL A 101 6.09 -4.27 -11.72
C VAL A 101 7.58 -4.53 -11.82
N GLU A 102 8.19 -4.82 -10.69
CA GLU A 102 9.60 -5.23 -10.61
C GLU A 102 9.72 -6.37 -9.60
N GLY A 103 10.90 -7.01 -9.53
CA GLY A 103 11.15 -8.10 -8.60
C GLY A 103 11.87 -9.25 -9.28
N GLU A 104 12.09 -10.33 -8.51
CA GLU A 104 12.85 -11.50 -9.00
C GLU A 104 12.10 -12.27 -10.09
N ASN A 105 10.76 -12.27 -10.04
CA ASN A 105 9.90 -13.03 -10.96
C ASN A 105 9.17 -12.16 -11.98
N LYS A 106 9.77 -11.03 -12.29
CA LYS A 106 9.20 -10.14 -13.29
C LYS A 106 9.23 -10.77 -14.69
#